data_a869eaa8de3ff8f99f05bdeccddcfbdb
#
_entry.id   a869eaa8de3ff8f99f05bdeccddcfbdb
#
_cell.length_a   1.000
_cell.length_b   1.000
_cell.length_c   1.000
_cell.angle_alpha   90.00
_cell.angle_beta   90.00
_cell.angle_gamma   90.00
#
_symmetry.space_group_name_H-M   'P 1'
#
loop_
_entity.id
_entity.type
_entity.pdbx_description
1 polymer ?
#
loop_
_entity_poly.entity_id
_entity_poly.type
_entity_poly.pdbx_seq_one_letter_code
_entity_poly.pdbx_strand_id
1 'polypeptide(L)'
;MKEFVFYNPTQIVFGENQTKNIGRYLKGKKCLFLYGGGSIKQNGIYDKVVESLKKYNVLFVEKSGIKPNPVLSFVYEATELANKENIDCILAVGGGSVIDSAKAIAAGFYYDGDVWDFFIDKAQIKQALPIYVVLTLSATASEMNSGAVITNEKTKQKFNIRGDALFPKISILDPTNTYTVPKNQVANGSVDAIVHLLEGYFTKQYPNTPIQDGFVETLVKTIISSTNQILEEPQNYDARANFMWSATLALNGLTTAGIGAYAFPNHMMGHSLSALYDIAHGSTLSVVFPAWLKYNKDKLAQRLQRFGKEVFGIDNQTRAIEKLEDFFASIGAPTKLKDVGLSQSDIEAVAQNAVSLAQKWGLNEYTKDKIASILKFAL
;
A
#
# COMPACT_ATOMS: atom_id res chain seq x y z
N MET A 1 -8.14 -23.31 11.07
CA MET A 1 -8.07 -22.56 9.80
C MET A 1 -9.46 -22.55 9.17
N LYS A 2 -9.95 -21.40 8.70
CA LYS A 2 -11.25 -21.29 8.00
C LYS A 2 -11.09 -21.69 6.53
N GLU A 3 -12.20 -22.01 5.88
CA GLU A 3 -12.25 -22.21 4.43
C GLU A 3 -11.81 -20.95 3.70
N PHE A 4 -11.04 -21.11 2.63
CA PHE A 4 -10.56 -20.00 1.80
C PHE A 4 -10.30 -20.45 0.37
N VAL A 5 -10.32 -19.49 -0.53
CA VAL A 5 -9.75 -19.59 -1.88
C VAL A 5 -8.55 -18.65 -1.94
N PHE A 6 -7.40 -19.16 -2.32
CA PHE A 6 -6.23 -18.33 -2.60
C PHE A 6 -6.02 -18.27 -4.13
N TYR A 7 -6.09 -17.07 -4.66
CA TYR A 7 -5.90 -16.80 -6.08
C TYR A 7 -5.08 -15.54 -6.26
N ASN A 8 -3.94 -15.65 -6.94
CA ASN A 8 -3.11 -14.51 -7.29
C ASN A 8 -2.50 -14.74 -8.68
N PRO A 9 -3.08 -14.16 -9.73
CA PRO A 9 -2.70 -14.42 -11.12
C PRO A 9 -1.51 -13.58 -11.59
N THR A 10 -0.95 -12.71 -10.75
CA THR A 10 0.13 -11.80 -11.13
C THR A 10 1.43 -12.56 -11.31
N GLN A 11 2.02 -12.50 -12.49
CA GLN A 11 3.38 -12.99 -12.71
C GLN A 11 4.38 -11.98 -12.16
N ILE A 12 5.22 -12.41 -11.23
CA ILE A 12 6.35 -11.63 -10.72
C ILE A 12 7.62 -11.96 -11.50
N VAL A 13 8.31 -10.92 -11.96
CA VAL A 13 9.64 -11.01 -12.56
C VAL A 13 10.61 -10.26 -11.64
N PHE A 14 11.34 -11.04 -10.84
CA PHE A 14 12.18 -10.52 -9.77
C PHE A 14 13.66 -10.60 -10.12
N GLY A 15 14.43 -9.57 -9.75
CA GLY A 15 15.89 -9.59 -9.81
C GLY A 15 16.51 -8.36 -10.45
N GLU A 16 17.82 -8.29 -10.37
CA GLU A 16 18.60 -7.18 -10.91
C GLU A 16 18.44 -7.06 -12.44
N ASN A 17 18.36 -5.82 -12.93
CA ASN A 17 18.26 -5.50 -14.35
C ASN A 17 17.01 -6.04 -15.07
N GLN A 18 15.95 -6.47 -14.34
CA GLN A 18 14.72 -6.97 -14.96
C GLN A 18 13.90 -5.86 -15.62
N THR A 19 14.05 -4.62 -15.22
CA THR A 19 13.37 -3.46 -15.82
C THR A 19 13.54 -3.38 -17.34
N LYS A 20 14.72 -3.73 -17.86
CA LYS A 20 15.01 -3.74 -19.31
C LYS A 20 14.22 -4.78 -20.10
N ASN A 21 13.48 -5.67 -19.45
CA ASN A 21 12.71 -6.73 -20.08
C ASN A 21 11.22 -6.36 -20.25
N ILE A 22 10.74 -5.22 -19.72
CA ILE A 22 9.31 -4.88 -19.69
C ILE A 22 8.69 -4.83 -21.09
N GLY A 23 9.39 -4.30 -22.10
CA GLY A 23 8.89 -4.22 -23.48
C GLY A 23 8.58 -5.59 -24.11
N ARG A 24 9.28 -6.66 -23.69
CA ARG A 24 9.00 -8.03 -24.16
C ARG A 24 7.56 -8.45 -23.86
N TYR A 25 7.03 -8.05 -22.71
CA TYR A 25 5.70 -8.41 -22.25
C TYR A 25 4.60 -7.53 -22.85
N LEU A 26 4.99 -6.40 -23.45
CA LEU A 26 4.09 -5.42 -24.07
C LEU A 26 4.11 -5.48 -25.61
N LYS A 27 4.86 -6.42 -26.20
CA LYS A 27 4.98 -6.54 -27.65
C LYS A 27 3.62 -6.61 -28.35
N GLY A 28 3.42 -5.78 -29.38
CA GLY A 28 2.19 -5.70 -30.16
C GLY A 28 1.04 -4.95 -29.49
N LYS A 29 1.32 -4.22 -28.40
CA LYS A 29 0.34 -3.40 -27.68
C LYS A 29 0.67 -1.91 -27.80
N LYS A 30 -0.35 -1.07 -27.66
CA LYS A 30 -0.22 0.36 -27.40
C LYS A 30 -0.51 0.62 -25.94
N CYS A 31 0.45 1.12 -25.16
CA CYS A 31 0.28 1.29 -23.72
C CYS A 31 0.16 2.77 -23.30
N LEU A 32 -0.63 3.02 -22.26
CA LEU A 32 -0.57 4.25 -21.49
C LEU A 32 0.54 4.10 -20.45
N PHE A 33 1.64 4.84 -20.64
CA PHE A 33 2.79 4.85 -19.75
C PHE A 33 2.59 5.88 -18.63
N LEU A 34 2.31 5.39 -17.42
CA LEU A 34 2.04 6.19 -16.23
C LEU A 34 3.23 6.26 -15.30
N TYR A 35 3.52 7.44 -14.76
CA TYR A 35 4.51 7.65 -13.70
C TYR A 35 4.21 8.90 -12.85
N GLY A 36 4.94 9.03 -11.74
CA GLY A 36 4.77 10.13 -10.78
C GLY A 36 5.41 11.45 -11.21
N GLY A 37 6.02 12.17 -10.28
CA GLY A 37 6.59 13.51 -10.47
C GLY A 37 7.92 13.58 -11.25
N GLY A 38 8.41 12.46 -11.78
CA GLY A 38 9.60 12.45 -12.65
C GLY A 38 10.90 11.94 -12.01
N SER A 39 10.87 11.41 -10.78
CA SER A 39 12.05 10.79 -10.15
C SER A 39 12.67 9.67 -11.00
N ILE A 40 11.85 8.93 -11.75
CA ILE A 40 12.30 7.87 -12.66
C ILE A 40 13.19 8.42 -13.81
N LYS A 41 13.03 9.69 -14.19
CA LYS A 41 13.90 10.37 -15.20
C LYS A 41 15.27 10.72 -14.61
N GLN A 42 15.29 11.06 -13.32
CA GLN A 42 16.53 11.45 -12.63
C GLN A 42 17.42 10.24 -12.30
N ASN A 43 16.83 9.07 -12.05
CA ASN A 43 17.53 7.86 -11.65
C ASN A 43 17.73 6.84 -12.79
N GLY A 44 17.38 7.21 -14.04
CA GLY A 44 17.62 6.39 -15.24
C GLY A 44 16.63 5.24 -15.46
N ILE A 45 15.62 5.05 -14.59
CA ILE A 45 14.59 4.00 -14.78
C ILE A 45 13.75 4.30 -16.03
N TYR A 46 13.42 5.58 -16.27
CA TYR A 46 12.69 6.01 -17.44
C TYR A 46 13.40 5.57 -18.74
N ASP A 47 14.71 5.83 -18.84
CA ASP A 47 15.48 5.46 -20.02
C ASP A 47 15.51 3.95 -20.24
N LYS A 48 15.74 3.15 -19.18
CA LYS A 48 15.68 1.68 -19.24
C LYS A 48 14.34 1.17 -19.75
N VAL A 49 13.24 1.77 -19.30
CA VAL A 49 11.87 1.41 -19.73
C VAL A 49 11.67 1.79 -21.20
N VAL A 50 11.98 3.05 -21.59
CA VAL A 50 11.77 3.54 -22.96
C VAL A 50 12.64 2.76 -23.97
N GLU A 51 13.90 2.48 -23.64
CA GLU A 51 14.77 1.62 -24.46
C GLU A 51 14.17 0.24 -24.65
N SER A 52 13.62 -0.34 -23.58
CA SER A 52 12.95 -1.64 -23.65
C SER A 52 11.71 -1.58 -24.55
N LEU A 53 10.86 -0.54 -24.41
CA LEU A 53 9.68 -0.37 -25.26
C LEU A 53 10.06 -0.25 -26.74
N LYS A 54 11.06 0.60 -27.05
CA LYS A 54 11.57 0.79 -28.41
C LYS A 54 12.14 -0.50 -29.02
N LYS A 55 12.92 -1.25 -28.23
CA LYS A 55 13.53 -2.53 -28.66
C LYS A 55 12.47 -3.55 -29.13
N TYR A 56 11.29 -3.53 -28.52
CA TYR A 56 10.19 -4.46 -28.84
C TYR A 56 9.08 -3.83 -29.70
N ASN A 57 9.32 -2.62 -30.25
CA ASN A 57 8.36 -1.86 -31.07
C ASN A 57 7.00 -1.66 -30.37
N VAL A 58 7.02 -1.35 -29.08
CA VAL A 58 5.83 -1.04 -28.29
C VAL A 58 5.46 0.43 -28.50
N LEU A 59 4.22 0.67 -28.93
CA LEU A 59 3.68 2.04 -28.99
C LEU A 59 3.27 2.50 -27.59
N PHE A 60 3.50 3.77 -27.26
CA PHE A 60 3.09 4.28 -25.96
C PHE A 60 2.72 5.76 -26.00
N VAL A 61 1.80 6.13 -25.12
CA VAL A 61 1.42 7.51 -24.79
C VAL A 61 1.78 7.74 -23.34
N GLU A 62 2.46 8.85 -23.03
CA GLU A 62 2.88 9.16 -21.66
C GLU A 62 1.85 10.04 -20.93
N LYS A 63 1.64 9.75 -19.64
CA LYS A 63 0.97 10.65 -18.71
C LYS A 63 1.70 10.60 -17.36
N SER A 64 2.26 11.74 -16.96
CA SER A 64 2.98 11.90 -15.69
C SER A 64 2.21 12.79 -14.71
N GLY A 65 2.74 12.94 -13.49
CA GLY A 65 2.21 13.87 -12.51
C GLY A 65 1.35 13.23 -11.43
N ILE A 66 1.35 11.89 -11.32
CA ILE A 66 0.68 11.21 -10.22
C ILE A 66 1.35 11.60 -8.90
N LYS A 67 0.55 12.13 -7.97
CA LYS A 67 0.99 12.56 -6.64
C LYS A 67 1.00 11.39 -5.65
N PRO A 68 1.78 11.45 -4.56
CA PRO A 68 1.47 10.69 -3.35
C PRO A 68 0.02 10.97 -2.92
N ASN A 69 -0.70 10.01 -2.34
CA ASN A 69 -2.15 10.09 -2.17
C ASN A 69 -2.87 10.41 -3.51
N PRO A 70 -2.94 9.45 -4.43
CA PRO A 70 -3.40 9.70 -5.79
C PRO A 70 -4.84 10.20 -5.81
N VAL A 71 -5.12 11.12 -6.74
CA VAL A 71 -6.36 11.90 -6.75
C VAL A 71 -7.28 11.54 -7.92
N LEU A 72 -8.57 11.68 -7.70
CA LEU A 72 -9.62 11.30 -8.65
C LEU A 72 -9.59 12.13 -9.92
N SER A 73 -9.26 13.43 -9.83
CA SER A 73 -9.14 14.30 -11.00
C SER A 73 -8.12 13.79 -12.02
N PHE A 74 -6.97 13.27 -11.55
CA PHE A 74 -5.98 12.66 -12.44
C PHE A 74 -6.51 11.38 -13.12
N VAL A 75 -7.29 10.58 -12.39
CA VAL A 75 -7.90 9.36 -12.94
C VAL A 75 -8.85 9.70 -14.10
N TYR A 76 -9.68 10.73 -13.94
CA TYR A 76 -10.58 11.18 -15.02
C TYR A 76 -9.81 11.60 -16.26
N GLU A 77 -8.85 12.51 -16.13
CA GLU A 77 -8.04 12.99 -17.25
C GLU A 77 -7.30 11.85 -17.97
N ALA A 78 -6.75 10.90 -17.21
CA ALA A 78 -5.99 9.79 -17.77
C ALA A 78 -6.90 8.74 -18.43
N THR A 79 -8.11 8.54 -17.91
CA THR A 79 -9.13 7.68 -18.54
C THR A 79 -9.60 8.25 -19.87
N GLU A 80 -9.86 9.57 -19.93
CA GLU A 80 -10.20 10.25 -21.17
C GLU A 80 -9.08 10.13 -22.21
N LEU A 81 -7.83 10.34 -21.81
CA LEU A 81 -6.67 10.15 -22.68
C LEU A 81 -6.56 8.71 -23.18
N ALA A 82 -6.76 7.72 -22.31
CA ALA A 82 -6.71 6.30 -22.68
C ALA A 82 -7.75 5.95 -23.74
N ASN A 83 -8.99 6.46 -23.59
CA ASN A 83 -10.08 6.27 -24.56
C ASN A 83 -9.75 6.94 -25.90
N LYS A 84 -9.35 8.22 -25.89
CA LYS A 84 -8.98 8.98 -27.09
C LYS A 84 -7.88 8.31 -27.90
N GLU A 85 -6.90 7.75 -27.23
CA GLU A 85 -5.73 7.14 -27.83
C GLU A 85 -5.93 5.64 -28.16
N ASN A 86 -7.08 5.05 -27.85
CA ASN A 86 -7.38 3.63 -28.05
C ASN A 86 -6.26 2.74 -27.46
N ILE A 87 -6.02 2.84 -26.16
CA ILE A 87 -4.97 2.14 -25.43
C ILE A 87 -5.35 0.68 -25.21
N ASP A 88 -4.40 -0.27 -25.42
CA ASP A 88 -4.59 -1.69 -25.18
C ASP A 88 -4.25 -2.15 -23.75
N CYS A 89 -3.41 -1.38 -23.05
CA CYS A 89 -2.95 -1.73 -21.71
C CYS A 89 -2.33 -0.54 -20.99
N ILE A 90 -2.13 -0.67 -19.69
CA ILE A 90 -1.48 0.36 -18.87
C ILE A 90 -0.13 -0.16 -18.36
N LEU A 91 0.92 0.65 -18.51
CA LEU A 91 2.23 0.46 -17.92
C LEU A 91 2.42 1.45 -16.77
N ALA A 92 2.38 0.97 -15.54
CA ALA A 92 2.63 1.73 -14.32
C ALA A 92 4.10 1.62 -13.89
N VAL A 93 4.85 2.73 -13.93
CA VAL A 93 6.25 2.78 -13.48
C VAL A 93 6.32 3.68 -12.26
N GLY A 94 6.33 3.07 -11.07
CA GLY A 94 6.25 3.82 -9.81
C GLY A 94 6.01 2.96 -8.59
N GLY A 95 5.64 3.59 -7.49
CA GLY A 95 5.14 2.94 -6.28
C GLY A 95 3.62 2.79 -6.27
N GLY A 96 3.06 2.46 -5.11
CA GLY A 96 1.62 2.19 -4.92
C GLY A 96 0.69 3.23 -5.52
N SER A 97 0.97 4.53 -5.36
CA SER A 97 0.12 5.61 -5.92
C SER A 97 -0.01 5.54 -7.44
N VAL A 98 1.08 5.19 -8.15
CA VAL A 98 1.07 5.04 -9.61
C VAL A 98 0.29 3.80 -10.01
N ILE A 99 0.48 2.71 -9.29
CA ILE A 99 -0.20 1.43 -9.56
C ILE A 99 -1.69 1.55 -9.26
N ASP A 100 -2.07 2.19 -8.16
CA ASP A 100 -3.48 2.42 -7.79
C ASP A 100 -4.20 3.32 -8.81
N SER A 101 -3.54 4.39 -9.26
CA SER A 101 -4.07 5.21 -10.36
C SER A 101 -4.26 4.37 -11.63
N ALA A 102 -3.28 3.54 -11.99
CA ALA A 102 -3.37 2.66 -13.14
C ALA A 102 -4.56 1.70 -13.06
N LYS A 103 -4.82 1.13 -11.88
CA LYS A 103 -5.98 0.24 -11.64
C LYS A 103 -7.31 0.98 -11.78
N ALA A 104 -7.42 2.18 -11.20
CA ALA A 104 -8.63 2.99 -11.30
C ALA A 104 -8.90 3.41 -12.76
N ILE A 105 -7.88 3.83 -13.51
CA ILE A 105 -7.95 4.17 -14.93
C ILE A 105 -8.35 2.92 -15.74
N ALA A 106 -7.74 1.76 -15.46
CA ALA A 106 -8.03 0.51 -16.15
C ALA A 106 -9.50 0.07 -15.99
N ALA A 107 -10.07 0.24 -14.79
CA ALA A 107 -11.49 -0.02 -14.52
C ALA A 107 -12.39 1.01 -15.23
N GLY A 108 -12.03 2.29 -15.18
CA GLY A 108 -12.78 3.40 -15.79
C GLY A 108 -12.85 3.31 -17.30
N PHE A 109 -11.86 2.71 -17.97
CA PHE A 109 -11.80 2.62 -19.41
C PHE A 109 -13.02 1.93 -20.06
N TYR A 110 -13.58 0.92 -19.40
CA TYR A 110 -14.72 0.15 -19.89
C TYR A 110 -16.04 0.54 -19.21
N TYR A 111 -16.07 1.66 -18.48
CA TYR A 111 -17.24 2.07 -17.72
C TYR A 111 -17.78 3.40 -18.19
N ASP A 112 -19.05 3.43 -18.62
CA ASP A 112 -19.72 4.63 -19.14
C ASP A 112 -20.18 5.60 -18.02
N GLY A 113 -20.06 5.18 -16.74
CA GLY A 113 -20.44 6.00 -15.59
C GLY A 113 -19.25 6.73 -14.96
N ASP A 114 -19.48 7.27 -13.77
CA ASP A 114 -18.43 7.90 -12.97
C ASP A 114 -17.52 6.84 -12.32
N VAL A 115 -16.21 6.91 -12.54
CA VAL A 115 -15.22 6.00 -11.90
C VAL A 115 -15.37 5.98 -10.38
N TRP A 116 -15.80 7.08 -9.75
CA TRP A 116 -16.05 7.14 -8.31
C TRP A 116 -17.18 6.22 -7.86
N ASP A 117 -18.10 5.80 -8.75
CA ASP A 117 -19.15 4.83 -8.46
C ASP A 117 -18.60 3.50 -7.94
N PHE A 118 -17.41 3.06 -8.39
CA PHE A 118 -16.74 1.89 -7.86
C PHE A 118 -16.29 2.07 -6.41
N PHE A 119 -15.87 3.29 -6.04
CA PHE A 119 -15.35 3.61 -4.71
C PHE A 119 -16.44 3.76 -3.66
N ILE A 120 -17.67 4.02 -4.07
CA ILE A 120 -18.86 4.14 -3.20
C ILE A 120 -19.81 2.94 -3.33
N ASP A 121 -19.35 1.83 -3.91
CA ASP A 121 -20.07 0.57 -4.11
C ASP A 121 -21.40 0.70 -4.92
N LYS A 122 -21.51 1.75 -5.74
CA LYS A 122 -22.65 1.98 -6.64
C LYS A 122 -22.52 1.16 -7.92
N ALA A 123 -21.31 0.77 -8.31
CA ALA A 123 -21.04 -0.08 -9.46
C ALA A 123 -20.00 -1.16 -9.13
N GLN A 124 -19.99 -2.25 -9.92
CA GLN A 124 -19.03 -3.34 -9.80
C GLN A 124 -18.05 -3.34 -10.98
N ILE A 125 -16.78 -3.63 -10.73
CA ILE A 125 -15.74 -3.75 -11.74
C ILE A 125 -15.89 -5.09 -12.45
N LYS A 126 -16.38 -5.08 -13.69
CA LYS A 126 -16.56 -6.29 -14.52
C LYS A 126 -15.36 -6.54 -15.42
N GLN A 127 -14.68 -5.48 -15.84
CA GLN A 127 -13.58 -5.52 -16.80
C GLN A 127 -12.60 -4.38 -16.51
N ALA A 128 -11.33 -4.57 -16.86
CA ALA A 128 -10.29 -3.55 -16.78
C ALA A 128 -9.25 -3.76 -17.88
N LEU A 129 -8.57 -2.71 -18.30
CA LEU A 129 -7.39 -2.83 -19.17
C LEU A 129 -6.32 -3.69 -18.48
N PRO A 130 -5.55 -4.52 -19.22
CA PRO A 130 -4.40 -5.22 -18.66
C PRO A 130 -3.38 -4.25 -18.09
N ILE A 131 -2.90 -4.52 -16.87
CA ILE A 131 -1.95 -3.67 -16.12
C ILE A 131 -0.60 -4.37 -16.06
N TYR A 132 0.46 -3.62 -16.36
CA TYR A 132 1.86 -4.02 -16.26
C TYR A 132 2.58 -3.05 -15.34
N VAL A 133 3.46 -3.55 -14.49
CA VAL A 133 4.11 -2.76 -13.46
C VAL A 133 5.62 -2.86 -13.54
N VAL A 134 6.30 -1.73 -13.34
CA VAL A 134 7.71 -1.66 -12.94
C VAL A 134 7.74 -0.97 -11.58
N LEU A 135 8.00 -1.74 -10.52
CA LEU A 135 8.00 -1.22 -9.17
C LEU A 135 9.25 -0.39 -8.88
N THR A 136 9.05 0.80 -8.31
CA THR A 136 10.16 1.71 -7.95
C THR A 136 10.17 2.10 -6.47
N LEU A 137 9.13 1.75 -5.72
CA LEU A 137 9.00 1.97 -4.29
C LEU A 137 8.12 0.87 -3.69
N SER A 138 8.66 0.10 -2.76
CA SER A 138 8.00 -1.02 -2.10
C SER A 138 7.28 -0.53 -0.84
N ALA A 139 5.98 -0.83 -0.70
CA ALA A 139 5.14 -0.47 0.46
C ALA A 139 3.81 -1.24 0.45
N THR A 140 2.94 -0.94 -0.54
CA THR A 140 1.51 -1.23 -0.56
C THR A 140 1.14 -2.61 -1.07
N ALA A 141 2.10 -3.38 -1.60
CA ALA A 141 1.85 -4.62 -2.35
C ALA A 141 0.87 -4.46 -3.54
N SER A 142 0.62 -3.22 -4.03
CA SER A 142 -0.31 -2.98 -5.13
C SER A 142 0.12 -3.67 -6.42
N GLU A 143 1.41 -3.94 -6.57
CA GLU A 143 1.99 -4.71 -7.68
C GLU A 143 1.55 -6.19 -7.71
N MET A 144 0.99 -6.72 -6.61
CA MET A 144 0.58 -8.12 -6.50
C MET A 144 -0.76 -8.28 -5.77
N ASN A 145 -1.64 -7.29 -5.81
CA ASN A 145 -3.01 -7.39 -5.29
C ASN A 145 -4.03 -6.77 -6.25
N SER A 146 -5.32 -6.93 -5.94
CA SER A 146 -6.44 -6.46 -6.75
C SER A 146 -7.10 -5.18 -6.21
N GLY A 147 -6.49 -4.52 -5.25
CA GLY A 147 -7.00 -3.28 -4.65
C GLY A 147 -6.39 -2.03 -5.25
N ALA A 148 -7.09 -0.91 -5.15
CA ALA A 148 -6.57 0.42 -5.42
C ALA A 148 -7.23 1.46 -4.50
N VAL A 149 -6.48 2.48 -4.10
CA VAL A 149 -6.97 3.54 -3.21
C VAL A 149 -6.81 4.89 -3.89
N ILE A 150 -7.91 5.65 -4.00
CA ILE A 150 -7.91 6.99 -4.61
C ILE A 150 -8.56 7.98 -3.64
N THR A 151 -8.03 9.20 -3.64
CA THR A 151 -8.58 10.33 -2.89
C THR A 151 -9.49 11.15 -3.78
N ASN A 152 -10.74 11.33 -3.37
CA ASN A 152 -11.63 12.34 -3.93
C ASN A 152 -11.35 13.66 -3.20
N GLU A 153 -10.66 14.57 -3.89
CA GLU A 153 -10.24 15.85 -3.32
C GLU A 153 -11.42 16.79 -3.00
N LYS A 154 -12.56 16.60 -3.68
CA LYS A 154 -13.75 17.42 -3.47
C LYS A 154 -14.47 17.04 -2.17
N THR A 155 -14.61 15.73 -1.91
CA THR A 155 -15.32 15.22 -0.73
C THR A 155 -14.40 14.90 0.44
N LYS A 156 -13.08 15.03 0.27
CA LYS A 156 -12.08 14.66 1.28
C LYS A 156 -12.23 13.21 1.74
N GLN A 157 -12.49 12.31 0.79
CA GLN A 157 -12.63 10.88 1.04
C GLN A 157 -11.50 10.12 0.34
N LYS A 158 -10.81 9.25 1.06
CA LYS A 158 -9.81 8.34 0.52
C LYS A 158 -10.32 6.91 0.65
N PHE A 159 -10.88 6.39 -0.44
CA PHE A 159 -11.58 5.13 -0.50
C PHE A 159 -10.86 4.14 -1.40
N ASN A 160 -11.20 2.87 -1.22
CA ASN A 160 -10.64 1.78 -2.01
C ASN A 160 -11.68 1.14 -2.93
N ILE A 161 -11.15 0.53 -3.99
CA ILE A 161 -11.85 -0.46 -4.84
C ILE A 161 -11.12 -1.79 -4.80
N ARG A 162 -11.81 -2.87 -5.12
CA ARG A 162 -11.22 -4.21 -5.30
C ARG A 162 -11.95 -4.96 -6.39
N GLY A 163 -11.21 -5.74 -7.20
CA GLY A 163 -11.78 -6.63 -8.21
C GLY A 163 -10.71 -7.46 -8.89
N ASP A 164 -11.00 -8.71 -9.24
CA ASP A 164 -10.02 -9.63 -9.82
C ASP A 164 -9.45 -9.13 -11.15
N ALA A 165 -10.22 -8.32 -11.91
CA ALA A 165 -9.75 -7.69 -13.14
C ALA A 165 -8.59 -6.70 -12.92
N LEU A 166 -8.37 -6.22 -11.68
CA LEU A 166 -7.35 -5.24 -11.31
C LEU A 166 -6.00 -5.86 -10.93
N PHE A 167 -5.90 -7.19 -10.84
CA PHE A 167 -4.59 -7.80 -10.66
C PHE A 167 -3.67 -7.44 -11.83
N PRO A 168 -2.45 -6.91 -11.57
CA PRO A 168 -1.46 -6.74 -12.63
C PRO A 168 -1.18 -8.07 -13.33
N LYS A 169 -1.01 -8.04 -14.64
CA LYS A 169 -0.63 -9.24 -15.42
C LYS A 169 0.82 -9.64 -15.13
N ILE A 170 1.69 -8.62 -15.09
CA ILE A 170 3.12 -8.79 -14.83
C ILE A 170 3.59 -7.62 -13.99
N SER A 171 4.40 -7.93 -12.98
CA SER A 171 5.10 -6.93 -12.19
C SER A 171 6.59 -7.21 -12.17
N ILE A 172 7.37 -6.25 -12.65
CA ILE A 172 8.83 -6.26 -12.58
C ILE A 172 9.23 -5.71 -11.22
N LEU A 173 9.91 -6.54 -10.45
CA LEU A 173 10.47 -6.25 -9.13
C LEU A 173 11.99 -6.27 -9.23
N ASP A 174 12.57 -5.14 -9.58
CA ASP A 174 14.02 -4.95 -9.70
C ASP A 174 14.51 -4.15 -8.48
N PRO A 175 15.18 -4.78 -7.50
CA PRO A 175 15.61 -4.09 -6.27
C PRO A 175 16.47 -2.86 -6.53
N THR A 176 17.23 -2.85 -7.62
CA THR A 176 18.09 -1.70 -7.99
C THR A 176 17.31 -0.43 -8.32
N ASN A 177 16.04 -0.56 -8.72
CA ASN A 177 15.16 0.58 -8.94
C ASN A 177 14.88 1.38 -7.64
N THR A 178 15.12 0.79 -6.48
CA THR A 178 14.86 1.41 -5.19
C THR A 178 16.08 2.08 -4.54
N TYR A 179 17.28 2.00 -5.15
CA TYR A 179 18.52 2.52 -4.58
C TYR A 179 18.48 4.02 -4.27
N THR A 180 17.73 4.78 -5.06
CA THR A 180 17.61 6.24 -4.91
C THR A 180 16.38 6.69 -4.12
N VAL A 181 15.63 5.75 -3.54
CA VAL A 181 14.46 6.08 -2.72
C VAL A 181 14.92 6.82 -1.46
N PRO A 182 14.39 8.02 -1.18
CA PRO A 182 14.77 8.81 0.00
C PRO A 182 14.46 8.07 1.31
N LYS A 183 15.25 8.33 2.36
CA LYS A 183 15.11 7.66 3.66
C LYS A 183 13.70 7.75 4.26
N ASN A 184 13.06 8.91 4.17
CA ASN A 184 11.69 9.08 4.64
C ASN A 184 10.67 8.23 3.88
N GLN A 185 10.89 7.98 2.58
CA GLN A 185 10.05 7.09 1.79
C GLN A 185 10.31 5.61 2.12
N VAL A 186 11.56 5.25 2.43
CA VAL A 186 11.90 3.91 2.94
C VAL A 186 11.18 3.69 4.28
N ALA A 187 11.24 4.65 5.19
CA ALA A 187 10.55 4.59 6.49
C ALA A 187 9.04 4.42 6.32
N ASN A 188 8.40 5.26 5.48
CA ASN A 188 6.98 5.16 5.19
C ASN A 188 6.58 3.80 4.59
N GLY A 189 7.37 3.28 3.65
CA GLY A 189 7.14 1.97 3.04
C GLY A 189 7.28 0.83 4.04
N SER A 190 8.24 0.92 4.97
CA SER A 190 8.44 -0.06 6.04
C SER A 190 7.27 -0.11 7.00
N VAL A 191 6.81 1.07 7.45
CA VAL A 191 5.64 1.19 8.32
C VAL A 191 4.41 0.61 7.64
N ASP A 192 4.14 0.99 6.38
CA ASP A 192 2.98 0.55 5.62
C ASP A 192 2.95 -0.98 5.47
N ALA A 193 4.07 -1.59 5.05
CA ALA A 193 4.18 -3.04 4.91
C ALA A 193 4.01 -3.78 6.26
N ILE A 194 4.59 -3.26 7.35
CA ILE A 194 4.43 -3.84 8.70
C ILE A 194 2.97 -3.75 9.14
N VAL A 195 2.31 -2.60 8.97
CA VAL A 195 0.92 -2.44 9.40
C VAL A 195 -0.03 -3.28 8.56
N HIS A 196 0.19 -3.45 7.25
CA HIS A 196 -0.56 -4.40 6.43
C HIS A 196 -0.51 -5.83 6.99
N LEU A 197 0.68 -6.30 7.39
CA LEU A 197 0.85 -7.60 8.02
C LEU A 197 0.12 -7.71 9.36
N LEU A 198 0.25 -6.67 10.18
CA LEU A 198 -0.23 -6.69 11.55
C LEU A 198 -1.74 -6.41 11.69
N GLU A 199 -2.39 -5.77 10.70
CA GLU A 199 -3.86 -5.61 10.69
C GLU A 199 -4.54 -6.98 10.75
N GLY A 200 -4.26 -7.88 9.81
CA GLY A 200 -4.81 -9.23 9.83
C GLY A 200 -4.36 -10.04 11.04
N TYR A 201 -3.10 -9.88 11.48
CA TYR A 201 -2.53 -10.58 12.61
C TYR A 201 -3.27 -10.30 13.93
N PHE A 202 -3.62 -9.03 14.18
CA PHE A 202 -4.29 -8.61 15.43
C PHE A 202 -5.82 -8.63 15.37
N THR A 203 -6.42 -8.56 14.17
CA THR A 203 -7.89 -8.46 14.04
C THR A 203 -8.56 -9.74 13.58
N LYS A 204 -7.81 -10.78 13.23
CA LYS A 204 -8.35 -12.03 12.69
C LYS A 204 -9.38 -12.69 13.61
N GLN A 205 -10.43 -13.23 12.98
CA GLN A 205 -11.49 -13.94 13.67
C GLN A 205 -11.01 -15.30 14.20
N TYR A 206 -10.18 -16.03 13.45
CA TYR A 206 -9.78 -17.38 13.77
C TYR A 206 -8.36 -17.41 14.37
N PRO A 207 -8.22 -17.72 15.67
CA PRO A 207 -6.93 -17.57 16.37
C PRO A 207 -5.89 -18.62 16.00
N ASN A 208 -6.32 -19.84 15.64
CA ASN A 208 -5.40 -20.96 15.38
C ASN A 208 -5.00 -21.05 13.90
N THR A 209 -4.05 -20.21 13.52
CA THR A 209 -3.47 -20.16 12.16
C THR A 209 -1.94 -20.02 12.22
N PRO A 210 -1.23 -21.06 12.72
CA PRO A 210 0.20 -20.95 13.00
C PRO A 210 1.06 -20.68 11.77
N ILE A 211 0.65 -21.13 10.59
CA ILE A 211 1.36 -20.87 9.32
C ILE A 211 1.32 -19.38 9.01
N GLN A 212 0.13 -18.75 9.01
CA GLN A 212 -0.03 -17.32 8.74
C GLN A 212 0.64 -16.46 9.81
N ASP A 213 0.56 -16.87 11.08
CA ASP A 213 1.26 -16.20 12.16
C ASP A 213 2.78 -16.21 11.91
N GLY A 214 3.35 -17.38 11.61
CA GLY A 214 4.79 -17.51 11.32
C GLY A 214 5.23 -16.72 10.09
N PHE A 215 4.41 -16.68 9.03
CA PHE A 215 4.67 -15.81 7.87
C PHE A 215 4.72 -14.33 8.27
N VAL A 216 3.71 -13.84 8.99
CA VAL A 216 3.66 -12.45 9.45
C VAL A 216 4.86 -12.12 10.33
N GLU A 217 5.14 -12.94 11.34
CA GLU A 217 6.25 -12.75 12.28
C GLU A 217 7.61 -12.72 11.57
N THR A 218 7.81 -13.60 10.58
CA THR A 218 9.04 -13.64 9.77
C THR A 218 9.16 -12.41 8.87
N LEU A 219 8.09 -12.04 8.18
CA LEU A 219 8.10 -10.88 7.28
C LEU A 219 8.34 -9.58 8.05
N VAL A 220 7.72 -9.40 9.23
CA VAL A 220 7.96 -8.22 10.09
C VAL A 220 9.42 -8.14 10.51
N LYS A 221 10.02 -9.23 10.99
CA LYS A 221 11.46 -9.28 11.35
C LYS A 221 12.35 -8.93 10.16
N THR A 222 12.04 -9.47 8.99
CA THR A 222 12.79 -9.21 7.75
C THR A 222 12.69 -7.75 7.33
N ILE A 223 11.48 -7.15 7.39
CA ILE A 223 11.29 -5.73 7.08
C ILE A 223 12.09 -4.86 8.05
N ILE A 224 12.03 -5.12 9.36
CA ILE A 224 12.79 -4.37 10.37
C ILE A 224 14.30 -4.44 10.08
N SER A 225 14.84 -5.63 9.90
CA SER A 225 16.27 -5.84 9.65
C SER A 225 16.70 -5.19 8.32
N SER A 226 15.96 -5.43 7.24
CA SER A 226 16.28 -4.88 5.93
C SER A 226 16.17 -3.36 5.90
N THR A 227 15.19 -2.77 6.61
CA THR A 227 15.06 -1.31 6.70
C THR A 227 16.28 -0.68 7.35
N ASN A 228 16.76 -1.23 8.46
CA ASN A 228 17.96 -0.74 9.15
C ASN A 228 19.17 -0.79 8.21
N GLN A 229 19.40 -1.91 7.54
CA GLN A 229 20.49 -2.07 6.58
C GLN A 229 20.38 -1.09 5.39
N ILE A 230 19.18 -0.87 4.87
CA ILE A 230 18.94 0.09 3.78
C ILE A 230 19.24 1.53 4.21
N LEU A 231 18.91 1.91 5.45
CA LEU A 231 19.17 3.25 5.97
C LEU A 231 20.66 3.51 6.20
N GLU A 232 21.42 2.47 6.53
CA GLU A 232 22.89 2.51 6.66
C GLU A 232 23.56 2.46 5.28
N GLU A 233 23.17 1.50 4.43
CA GLU A 233 23.73 1.26 3.11
C GLU A 233 22.63 1.25 2.04
N PRO A 234 22.26 2.40 1.46
CA PRO A 234 21.13 2.53 0.55
C PRO A 234 21.17 1.67 -0.71
N GLN A 235 22.35 1.19 -1.12
CA GLN A 235 22.55 0.36 -2.30
C GLN A 235 22.81 -1.12 -1.95
N ASN A 236 22.57 -1.54 -0.72
CA ASN A 236 22.66 -2.94 -0.33
C ASN A 236 21.58 -3.76 -1.05
N TYR A 237 22.01 -4.54 -2.05
CA TYR A 237 21.09 -5.30 -2.90
C TYR A 237 20.24 -6.30 -2.09
N ASP A 238 20.87 -7.07 -1.21
CA ASP A 238 20.17 -8.11 -0.45
C ASP A 238 19.12 -7.51 0.50
N ALA A 239 19.45 -6.41 1.16
CA ALA A 239 18.50 -5.67 1.99
C ALA A 239 17.31 -5.14 1.17
N ARG A 240 17.58 -4.53 0.00
CA ARG A 240 16.52 -4.05 -0.92
C ARG A 240 15.67 -5.18 -1.46
N ALA A 241 16.29 -6.31 -1.83
CA ALA A 241 15.60 -7.50 -2.34
C ALA A 241 14.69 -8.12 -1.28
N ASN A 242 15.20 -8.33 -0.07
CA ASN A 242 14.43 -8.87 1.05
C ASN A 242 13.29 -7.94 1.47
N PHE A 243 13.55 -6.63 1.53
CA PHE A 243 12.51 -5.63 1.81
C PHE A 243 11.42 -5.62 0.74
N MET A 244 11.80 -5.55 -0.54
CA MET A 244 10.86 -5.52 -1.67
C MET A 244 9.96 -6.74 -1.67
N TRP A 245 10.53 -7.94 -1.54
CA TRP A 245 9.74 -9.17 -1.53
C TRP A 245 8.84 -9.28 -0.30
N SER A 246 9.33 -8.91 0.89
CA SER A 246 8.52 -8.90 2.11
C SER A 246 7.34 -7.92 2.03
N ALA A 247 7.55 -6.72 1.49
CA ALA A 247 6.49 -5.74 1.29
C ALA A 247 5.43 -6.23 0.27
N THR A 248 5.86 -6.89 -0.82
CA THR A 248 4.95 -7.49 -1.81
C THR A 248 4.09 -8.61 -1.18
N LEU A 249 4.68 -9.43 -0.32
CA LEU A 249 3.95 -10.50 0.38
C LEU A 249 3.03 -9.99 1.49
N ALA A 250 3.23 -8.78 1.97
CA ALA A 250 2.49 -8.22 3.10
C ALA A 250 0.98 -8.09 2.83
N LEU A 251 0.57 -7.85 1.56
CA LEU A 251 -0.84 -7.67 1.20
C LEU A 251 -1.21 -8.37 -0.13
N ASN A 252 -0.62 -9.51 -0.43
CA ASN A 252 -0.96 -10.29 -1.63
C ASN A 252 -2.02 -11.37 -1.38
N GLY A 253 -2.57 -11.47 -0.17
CA GLY A 253 -3.57 -12.44 0.25
C GLY A 253 -3.03 -13.68 0.94
N LEU A 254 -1.71 -13.97 0.85
CA LEU A 254 -1.13 -15.19 1.42
C LEU A 254 -1.17 -15.19 2.96
N THR A 255 -0.82 -14.08 3.59
CA THR A 255 -0.76 -13.93 5.05
C THR A 255 -2.14 -13.92 5.72
N THR A 256 -3.20 -13.67 4.93
CA THR A 256 -4.58 -13.64 5.40
C THR A 256 -5.41 -14.83 4.96
N ALA A 257 -4.83 -15.79 4.22
CA ALA A 257 -5.52 -17.00 3.79
C ALA A 257 -5.93 -17.86 5.00
N GLY A 258 -7.24 -18.13 5.14
CA GLY A 258 -7.78 -19.01 6.18
C GLY A 258 -7.84 -18.44 7.61
N ILE A 259 -7.56 -17.11 7.80
CA ILE A 259 -7.70 -16.47 9.12
C ILE A 259 -9.12 -16.08 9.48
N GLY A 260 -10.09 -16.28 8.59
CA GLY A 260 -11.49 -15.84 8.73
C GLY A 260 -11.63 -14.34 8.46
N ALA A 261 -12.66 -13.71 9.00
CA ALA A 261 -12.84 -12.28 8.91
C ALA A 261 -11.69 -11.54 9.63
N TYR A 262 -11.27 -10.43 9.07
CA TYR A 262 -10.27 -9.51 9.62
C TYR A 262 -10.59 -8.09 9.17
N ALA A 263 -9.95 -7.11 9.79
CA ALA A 263 -10.27 -5.70 9.61
C ALA A 263 -9.02 -4.84 9.46
N PHE A 264 -9.22 -3.62 8.92
CA PHE A 264 -8.18 -2.60 8.72
C PHE A 264 -8.50 -1.29 9.48
N PRO A 265 -8.69 -1.32 10.81
CA PRO A 265 -9.06 -0.12 11.55
C PRO A 265 -8.00 0.99 11.50
N ASN A 266 -6.72 0.62 11.43
CA ASN A 266 -5.65 1.61 11.39
C ASN A 266 -5.54 2.27 10.02
N HIS A 267 -5.68 1.49 8.95
CA HIS A 267 -5.77 2.05 7.60
C HIS A 267 -7.00 2.95 7.45
N MET A 268 -8.16 2.57 8.02
CA MET A 268 -9.37 3.40 8.01
C MET A 268 -9.12 4.77 8.66
N MET A 269 -8.50 4.83 9.83
CA MET A 269 -8.14 6.09 10.48
C MET A 269 -7.02 6.83 9.74
N GLY A 270 -6.01 6.12 9.25
CA GLY A 270 -4.89 6.67 8.47
C GLY A 270 -5.34 7.31 7.15
N HIS A 271 -6.33 6.72 6.47
CA HIS A 271 -6.90 7.30 5.25
C HIS A 271 -7.53 8.67 5.51
N SER A 272 -8.18 8.85 6.66
CA SER A 272 -8.77 10.14 7.04
C SER A 272 -7.72 11.22 7.30
N LEU A 273 -6.61 10.87 7.95
CA LEU A 273 -5.46 11.77 8.12
C LEU A 273 -4.88 12.18 6.75
N SER A 274 -4.69 11.23 5.84
CA SER A 274 -4.22 11.54 4.47
C SER A 274 -5.21 12.39 3.69
N ALA A 275 -6.52 12.12 3.79
CA ALA A 275 -7.55 12.82 3.01
C ALA A 275 -7.74 14.28 3.47
N LEU A 276 -7.64 14.54 4.78
CA LEU A 276 -7.84 15.87 5.35
C LEU A 276 -6.59 16.75 5.28
N TYR A 277 -5.41 16.16 5.53
CA TYR A 277 -4.17 16.91 5.77
C TYR A 277 -3.04 16.59 4.79
N ASP A 278 -3.30 15.71 3.80
CA ASP A 278 -2.31 15.24 2.80
C ASP A 278 -1.02 14.64 3.40
N ILE A 279 -1.15 14.05 4.61
CA ILE A 279 -0.04 13.37 5.29
C ILE A 279 0.28 12.08 4.52
N ALA A 280 1.58 11.78 4.36
CA ALA A 280 2.04 10.56 3.73
C ALA A 280 1.47 9.31 4.43
N HIS A 281 0.99 8.33 3.67
CA HIS A 281 0.22 7.20 4.21
C HIS A 281 0.97 6.42 5.31
N GLY A 282 2.24 6.04 5.08
CA GLY A 282 3.04 5.38 6.11
C GLY A 282 3.20 6.21 7.40
N SER A 283 3.31 7.54 7.27
CA SER A 283 3.36 8.46 8.42
C SER A 283 2.05 8.49 9.21
N THR A 284 0.89 8.33 8.55
CA THR A 284 -0.38 8.23 9.29
C THR A 284 -0.47 6.94 10.08
N LEU A 285 0.04 5.84 9.51
CA LEU A 285 0.00 4.53 10.15
C LEU A 285 0.97 4.42 11.33
N SER A 286 2.16 5.03 11.25
CA SER A 286 3.11 5.05 12.36
C SER A 286 2.60 5.82 13.57
N VAL A 287 1.71 6.81 13.37
CA VAL A 287 1.01 7.54 14.43
C VAL A 287 -0.16 6.74 15.00
N VAL A 288 -1.00 6.19 14.13
CA VAL A 288 -2.27 5.55 14.52
C VAL A 288 -2.07 4.17 15.11
N PHE A 289 -1.20 3.34 14.53
CA PHE A 289 -1.11 1.93 14.89
C PHE A 289 -0.64 1.69 16.33
N PRO A 290 0.43 2.32 16.84
CA PRO A 290 0.80 2.21 18.26
C PRO A 290 -0.30 2.69 19.20
N ALA A 291 -1.01 3.77 18.85
CA ALA A 291 -2.13 4.29 19.62
C ALA A 291 -3.29 3.28 19.70
N TRP A 292 -3.61 2.62 18.57
CA TRP A 292 -4.62 1.58 18.51
C TRP A 292 -4.23 0.34 19.35
N LEU A 293 -2.95 -0.06 19.31
CA LEU A 293 -2.46 -1.15 20.13
C LEU A 293 -2.56 -0.82 21.63
N LYS A 294 -2.17 0.40 22.04
CA LYS A 294 -2.30 0.87 23.42
C LYS A 294 -3.76 0.86 23.91
N TYR A 295 -4.68 1.36 23.07
CA TYR A 295 -6.12 1.38 23.39
C TYR A 295 -6.69 -0.04 23.54
N ASN A 296 -6.26 -1.00 22.71
CA ASN A 296 -6.76 -2.37 22.72
C ASN A 296 -5.87 -3.35 23.51
N LYS A 297 -4.90 -2.88 24.29
CA LYS A 297 -3.85 -3.71 24.91
C LYS A 297 -4.41 -4.92 25.65
N ASP A 298 -5.41 -4.70 26.50
CA ASP A 298 -5.98 -5.77 27.34
C ASP A 298 -6.74 -6.81 26.50
N LYS A 299 -7.48 -6.35 25.50
CA LYS A 299 -8.19 -7.24 24.55
C LYS A 299 -7.22 -8.08 23.71
N LEU A 300 -6.05 -7.53 23.38
CA LEU A 300 -5.03 -8.15 22.53
C LEU A 300 -3.91 -8.83 23.32
N ALA A 301 -4.05 -8.99 24.63
CA ALA A 301 -2.99 -9.39 25.54
C ALA A 301 -2.18 -10.61 25.07
N GLN A 302 -2.84 -11.71 24.74
CA GLN A 302 -2.18 -12.95 24.29
C GLN A 302 -1.48 -12.77 22.93
N ARG A 303 -2.09 -12.01 22.01
CA ARG A 303 -1.51 -11.74 20.69
C ARG A 303 -0.29 -10.83 20.78
N LEU A 304 -0.35 -9.81 21.62
CA LEU A 304 0.78 -8.91 21.91
C LEU A 304 1.94 -9.64 22.58
N GLN A 305 1.64 -10.55 23.52
CA GLN A 305 2.66 -11.39 24.16
C GLN A 305 3.36 -12.26 23.12
N ARG A 306 2.61 -12.98 22.25
CA ARG A 306 3.18 -13.76 21.16
C ARG A 306 4.02 -12.90 20.20
N PHE A 307 3.46 -11.78 19.75
CA PHE A 307 4.15 -10.84 18.86
C PHE A 307 5.47 -10.35 19.46
N GLY A 308 5.44 -9.92 20.73
CA GLY A 308 6.64 -9.50 21.46
C GLY A 308 7.71 -10.59 21.52
N LYS A 309 7.31 -11.81 21.84
CA LYS A 309 8.22 -12.97 21.95
C LYS A 309 8.83 -13.35 20.60
N GLU A 310 8.00 -13.50 19.55
CA GLU A 310 8.43 -14.01 18.26
C GLU A 310 9.19 -12.96 17.42
N VAL A 311 8.83 -11.67 17.56
CA VAL A 311 9.45 -10.61 16.75
C VAL A 311 10.62 -9.95 17.48
N PHE A 312 10.48 -9.69 18.78
CA PHE A 312 11.45 -8.91 19.55
C PHE A 312 12.18 -9.71 20.65
N GLY A 313 11.81 -10.96 20.90
CA GLY A 313 12.34 -11.76 22.00
C GLY A 313 11.87 -11.29 23.39
N ILE A 314 10.72 -10.60 23.47
CA ILE A 314 10.21 -9.94 24.68
C ILE A 314 8.88 -10.55 25.08
N ASP A 315 8.80 -11.09 26.27
CA ASP A 315 7.58 -11.65 26.85
C ASP A 315 6.84 -10.62 27.74
N ASN A 316 6.49 -9.47 27.15
CA ASN A 316 5.76 -8.38 27.82
C ASN A 316 5.01 -7.55 26.79
N GLN A 317 3.70 -7.41 26.96
CA GLN A 317 2.79 -6.76 26.04
C GLN A 317 3.08 -5.26 25.86
N THR A 318 3.31 -4.55 26.95
CA THR A 318 3.61 -3.11 26.93
C THR A 318 4.94 -2.86 26.23
N ARG A 319 5.96 -3.62 26.59
CA ARG A 319 7.28 -3.53 25.96
C ARG A 319 7.26 -3.90 24.46
N ALA A 320 6.38 -4.83 24.05
CA ALA A 320 6.22 -5.16 22.63
C ALA A 320 5.69 -3.97 21.81
N ILE A 321 4.70 -3.21 22.35
CA ILE A 321 4.18 -2.00 21.73
C ILE A 321 5.26 -0.92 21.70
N GLU A 322 5.96 -0.70 22.83
CA GLU A 322 7.04 0.28 22.91
C GLU A 322 8.16 -0.03 21.90
N LYS A 323 8.57 -1.27 21.75
CA LYS A 323 9.59 -1.66 20.78
C LYS A 323 9.20 -1.41 19.33
N LEU A 324 7.93 -1.60 19.00
CA LEU A 324 7.44 -1.27 17.67
C LEU A 324 7.43 0.24 17.44
N GLU A 325 6.97 1.03 18.43
CA GLU A 325 6.98 2.50 18.40
C GLU A 325 8.42 3.04 18.34
N ASP A 326 9.35 2.48 19.15
CA ASP A 326 10.78 2.79 19.12
C ASP A 326 11.38 2.52 17.72
N PHE A 327 11.02 1.39 17.09
CA PHE A 327 11.47 1.10 15.73
C PHE A 327 10.97 2.16 14.74
N PHE A 328 9.69 2.51 14.78
CA PHE A 328 9.14 3.56 13.90
C PHE A 328 9.87 4.90 14.11
N ALA A 329 10.08 5.30 15.36
CA ALA A 329 10.83 6.51 15.68
C ALA A 329 12.29 6.44 15.19
N SER A 330 12.97 5.30 15.36
CA SER A 330 14.38 5.10 14.99
C SER A 330 14.64 5.24 13.49
N ILE A 331 13.65 4.88 12.65
CA ILE A 331 13.73 5.04 11.19
C ILE A 331 13.26 6.42 10.72
N GLY A 332 12.92 7.32 11.63
CA GLY A 332 12.48 8.70 11.33
C GLY A 332 11.00 8.81 10.96
N ALA A 333 10.17 7.80 11.24
CA ALA A 333 8.73 7.89 11.07
C ALA A 333 8.10 8.62 12.28
N PRO A 334 7.09 9.51 12.08
CA PRO A 334 6.38 10.17 13.17
C PRO A 334 5.62 9.15 14.01
N THR A 335 5.54 9.34 15.33
CA THR A 335 4.79 8.44 16.22
C THR A 335 3.70 9.16 17.02
N LYS A 336 3.62 10.47 16.89
CA LYS A 336 2.66 11.33 17.58
C LYS A 336 1.96 12.26 16.59
N LEU A 337 0.74 12.69 16.92
CA LEU A 337 -0.01 13.67 16.12
C LEU A 337 0.77 14.99 15.95
N LYS A 338 1.47 15.45 16.98
CA LYS A 338 2.30 16.66 16.89
C LYS A 338 3.42 16.55 15.85
N ASP A 339 3.96 15.36 15.64
CA ASP A 339 5.07 15.12 14.69
C ASP A 339 4.62 15.30 13.22
N VAL A 340 3.30 15.25 12.99
CA VAL A 340 2.67 15.49 11.68
C VAL A 340 1.89 16.82 11.65
N GLY A 341 2.14 17.72 12.61
CA GLY A 341 1.56 19.05 12.66
C GLY A 341 0.12 19.09 13.20
N LEU A 342 -0.35 18.03 13.85
CA LEU A 342 -1.69 17.92 14.39
C LEU A 342 -1.70 17.97 15.92
N SER A 343 -2.86 18.33 16.48
CA SER A 343 -3.07 18.50 17.91
C SER A 343 -4.37 17.83 18.38
N GLN A 344 -4.68 17.99 19.65
CA GLN A 344 -5.95 17.51 20.22
C GLN A 344 -7.18 18.12 19.51
N SER A 345 -7.09 19.35 19.01
CA SER A 345 -8.20 20.02 18.30
C SER A 345 -8.56 19.35 16.96
N ASP A 346 -7.65 18.60 16.35
CA ASP A 346 -7.85 17.95 15.07
C ASP A 346 -8.53 16.57 15.18
N ILE A 347 -8.49 15.97 16.38
CA ILE A 347 -8.99 14.60 16.62
C ILE A 347 -10.46 14.49 16.22
N GLU A 348 -11.27 15.47 16.51
CA GLU A 348 -12.72 15.46 16.23
C GLU A 348 -13.00 15.42 14.72
N ALA A 349 -12.30 16.24 13.95
CA ALA A 349 -12.43 16.26 12.49
C ALA A 349 -11.98 14.94 11.84
N VAL A 350 -10.86 14.37 12.31
CA VAL A 350 -10.37 13.07 11.84
C VAL A 350 -11.36 11.97 12.18
N ALA A 351 -11.86 11.92 13.42
CA ALA A 351 -12.82 10.89 13.83
C ALA A 351 -14.12 10.98 13.04
N GLN A 352 -14.64 12.20 12.78
CA GLN A 352 -15.85 12.41 11.99
C GLN A 352 -15.65 11.95 10.54
N ASN A 353 -14.50 12.22 9.91
CA ASN A 353 -14.19 11.78 8.54
C ASN A 353 -14.08 10.26 8.46
N ALA A 354 -13.42 9.64 9.45
CA ALA A 354 -13.16 8.20 9.49
C ALA A 354 -14.43 7.34 9.58
N VAL A 355 -15.51 7.85 10.19
CA VAL A 355 -16.78 7.11 10.33
C VAL A 355 -17.34 6.67 8.98
N SER A 356 -17.25 7.51 7.94
CA SER A 356 -17.77 7.18 6.61
C SER A 356 -17.07 5.94 6.01
N LEU A 357 -15.74 5.84 6.18
CA LEU A 357 -14.98 4.69 5.74
C LEU A 357 -15.18 3.47 6.65
N ALA A 358 -15.34 3.69 7.95
CA ALA A 358 -15.68 2.63 8.90
C ALA A 358 -17.01 1.96 8.52
N GLN A 359 -18.04 2.73 8.20
CA GLN A 359 -19.33 2.21 7.73
C GLN A 359 -19.18 1.43 6.41
N LYS A 360 -18.45 1.99 5.44
CA LYS A 360 -18.19 1.31 4.16
C LYS A 360 -17.50 -0.05 4.35
N TRP A 361 -16.61 -0.17 5.33
CA TRP A 361 -15.86 -1.40 5.60
C TRP A 361 -16.57 -2.33 6.60
N GLY A 362 -17.78 -2.00 7.04
CA GLY A 362 -18.55 -2.79 8.00
C GLY A 362 -17.96 -2.76 9.42
N LEU A 363 -17.13 -1.76 9.74
CA LEU A 363 -16.50 -1.56 11.05
C LEU A 363 -17.40 -0.71 11.96
N ASN A 364 -18.65 -1.11 12.12
CA ASN A 364 -19.70 -0.33 12.80
C ASN A 364 -19.37 -0.05 14.27
N GLU A 365 -18.52 -0.86 14.91
CA GLU A 365 -18.03 -0.63 16.27
C GLU A 365 -17.03 0.54 16.38
N TYR A 366 -16.51 1.03 15.26
CA TYR A 366 -15.62 2.22 15.23
C TYR A 366 -16.48 3.48 15.08
N THR A 367 -17.19 3.81 16.17
CA THR A 367 -17.92 5.07 16.28
C THR A 367 -16.94 6.26 16.36
N LYS A 368 -17.45 7.48 16.12
CA LYS A 368 -16.68 8.71 16.25
C LYS A 368 -15.97 8.81 17.62
N ASP A 369 -16.69 8.52 18.71
CA ASP A 369 -16.16 8.59 20.07
C ASP A 369 -15.04 7.58 20.32
N LYS A 370 -15.20 6.34 19.79
CA LYS A 370 -14.17 5.31 19.89
C LYS A 370 -12.93 5.69 19.09
N ILE A 371 -13.08 6.21 17.87
CA ILE A 371 -11.97 6.68 17.05
C ILE A 371 -11.25 7.82 17.76
N ALA A 372 -11.98 8.82 18.25
CA ALA A 372 -11.41 9.94 19.03
C ALA A 372 -10.66 9.44 20.27
N SER A 373 -11.20 8.44 20.98
CA SER A 373 -10.55 7.84 22.15
C SER A 373 -9.25 7.12 21.79
N ILE A 374 -9.18 6.44 20.67
CA ILE A 374 -7.96 5.81 20.17
C ILE A 374 -6.91 6.88 19.83
N LEU A 375 -7.29 7.93 19.08
CA LEU A 375 -6.37 8.98 18.65
C LEU A 375 -5.76 9.78 19.81
N LYS A 376 -6.43 9.84 20.97
CA LYS A 376 -5.85 10.45 22.19
C LYS A 376 -4.58 9.74 22.68
N PHE A 377 -4.39 8.45 22.38
CA PHE A 377 -3.14 7.75 22.70
C PHE A 377 -1.97 8.14 21.77
N ALA A 378 -2.25 8.89 20.70
CA ALA A 378 -1.25 9.44 19.80
C ALA A 378 -0.84 10.90 20.12
N LEU A 379 -1.32 11.49 21.20
CA LEU A 379 -0.92 12.83 21.68
C LEU A 379 0.48 12.86 22.28
#